data_245f6d4a9cef6fdf88523b508dfdd7a0
#
_entry.id   245f6d4a9cef6fdf88523b508dfdd7a0
#
_cell.length_a   1.000
_cell.length_b   1.000
_cell.length_c   1.000
_cell.angle_alpha   90.00
_cell.angle_beta   90.00
_cell.angle_gamma   90.00
#
_symmetry.space_group_name_H-M   'P 1'
#
loop_
_entity.id
_entity.type
_entity.pdbx_description
1 polymer ?
#
loop_
_entity_poly.entity_id
_entity_poly.type
_entity_poly.pdbx_seq_one_letter_code
_entity_poly.pdbx_strand_id
1 'polypeptide(L)'
;MKLNYKRTVLIGMAFLSICSFWQMYDNIIPLILKNTFHLGETVTGAIMAADNILALFLLPLFGSLSDRIDTPFGKRMPFILTGTGCAFVFLLLLPIADRNGNLPLFITALFFVLISMGLYRSPAVALMPDLTPKPLRSKGNAVINLMGAVGGVYALVMISLLVGSGATPDYFPLFLSIGLLMLFSIAILYFTVPEKKLRAQMDMQDESDKAAPASTANLPREVKRSLFFILLSVALWYIAYNAVTTAFSRYATHVWGLENGGYANCLMVATVAAIISYIPIGALSSKIGRKRTILIGVALLTFCYLCASFYTTYHSTMNLFFGIIGFAWAAINVNSFPMVVEISASGDVGKYTGYYYTFSMAAQVITPILSGFLLEHVSYRTLFPYAVIFSILAFCTMLMVKHGDSKPQQKTSILENFDVDD
;
A
#
# COMPACT_ATOMS: atom_id res chain seq x y z
N MET A 1 11.93 -1.72 28.10
CA MET A 1 12.72 -1.27 26.93
C MET A 1 12.06 -0.05 26.27
N LYS A 2 12.85 0.88 25.71
CA LYS A 2 12.31 2.03 24.95
C LYS A 2 12.71 1.90 23.49
N LEU A 3 11.81 2.22 22.55
CA LEU A 3 12.10 2.26 21.12
C LEU A 3 13.11 3.39 20.82
N ASN A 4 14.11 3.10 20.01
CA ASN A 4 14.98 4.13 19.48
C ASN A 4 14.35 4.77 18.25
N TYR A 5 13.51 5.78 18.46
CA TYR A 5 12.75 6.47 17.40
C TYR A 5 13.66 7.02 16.29
N LYS A 6 14.83 7.60 16.63
CA LYS A 6 15.78 8.11 15.63
C LYS A 6 16.21 7.01 14.66
N ARG A 7 16.61 5.84 15.19
CA ARG A 7 16.99 4.70 14.35
C ARG A 7 15.82 4.16 13.54
N THR A 8 14.63 4.08 14.13
CA THR A 8 13.44 3.58 13.44
C THR A 8 13.02 4.52 12.30
N VAL A 9 13.09 5.84 12.48
CA VAL A 9 12.85 6.82 11.40
C VAL A 9 13.87 6.66 10.28
N LEU A 10 15.14 6.42 10.61
CA LEU A 10 16.19 6.18 9.59
C LEU A 10 15.94 4.87 8.80
N ILE A 11 15.47 3.81 9.45
CA ILE A 11 15.00 2.61 8.76
C ILE A 11 13.77 2.92 7.89
N GLY A 12 12.87 3.77 8.39
CA GLY A 12 11.70 4.25 7.68
C GLY A 12 11.98 5.02 6.39
N MET A 13 13.21 5.50 6.17
CA MET A 13 13.62 6.12 4.89
C MET A 13 13.45 5.16 3.71
N ALA A 14 13.64 3.85 3.91
CA ALA A 14 13.34 2.85 2.91
C ALA A 14 11.85 2.84 2.53
N PHE A 15 10.96 2.87 3.53
CA PHE A 15 9.51 2.92 3.30
C PHE A 15 9.07 4.22 2.62
N LEU A 16 9.64 5.35 3.02
CA LEU A 16 9.41 6.63 2.36
C LEU A 16 9.69 6.54 0.85
N SER A 17 10.82 5.97 0.46
CA SER A 17 11.18 5.82 -0.95
C SER A 17 10.31 4.80 -1.69
N ILE A 18 9.98 3.66 -1.05
CA ILE A 18 9.10 2.63 -1.62
C ILE A 18 7.71 3.21 -1.90
N CYS A 19 7.10 3.86 -0.92
CA CYS A 19 5.75 4.41 -1.07
C CYS A 19 5.72 5.59 -2.05
N SER A 20 6.78 6.41 -2.14
CA SER A 20 6.89 7.45 -3.19
C SER A 20 6.88 6.84 -4.59
N PHE A 21 7.63 5.75 -4.79
CA PHE A 21 7.64 5.04 -6.07
C PHE A 21 6.25 4.49 -6.42
N TRP A 22 5.60 3.74 -5.51
CA TRP A 22 4.30 3.15 -5.79
C TRP A 22 3.23 4.20 -6.04
N GLN A 23 3.23 5.29 -5.29
CA GLN A 23 2.27 6.38 -5.51
C GLN A 23 2.43 7.03 -6.89
N MET A 24 3.66 7.23 -7.35
CA MET A 24 3.94 7.71 -8.71
C MET A 24 3.56 6.64 -9.76
N TYR A 25 3.92 5.39 -9.54
CA TYR A 25 3.64 4.26 -10.43
C TYR A 25 2.13 4.13 -10.69
N ASP A 26 1.32 4.05 -9.65
CA ASP A 26 -0.13 3.85 -9.76
C ASP A 26 -0.84 5.00 -10.50
N ASN A 27 -0.30 6.21 -10.42
CA ASN A 27 -0.94 7.38 -11.00
C ASN A 27 -0.42 7.75 -12.39
N ILE A 28 0.86 7.53 -12.68
CA ILE A 28 1.51 8.02 -13.90
C ILE A 28 1.65 6.94 -14.97
N ILE A 29 2.04 5.72 -14.60
CA ILE A 29 2.23 4.64 -15.59
C ILE A 29 0.95 4.39 -16.40
N PRO A 30 -0.26 4.29 -15.79
CA PRO A 30 -1.48 4.12 -16.55
C PRO A 30 -1.79 5.29 -17.50
N LEU A 31 -1.44 6.54 -17.11
CA LEU A 31 -1.61 7.70 -17.98
C LEU A 31 -0.70 7.62 -19.21
N ILE A 32 0.56 7.24 -19.05
CA ILE A 32 1.51 7.04 -20.15
C ILE A 32 1.02 5.95 -21.10
N LEU A 33 0.62 4.80 -20.55
CA LEU A 33 0.11 3.67 -21.34
C LEU A 33 -1.11 4.08 -22.20
N LYS A 34 -1.98 4.92 -21.63
CA LYS A 34 -3.18 5.41 -22.28
C LYS A 34 -2.90 6.53 -23.28
N ASN A 35 -2.22 7.58 -22.84
CA ASN A 35 -2.13 8.84 -23.61
C ASN A 35 -1.04 8.79 -24.68
N THR A 36 0.11 8.17 -24.39
CA THR A 36 1.23 8.08 -25.34
C THR A 36 1.14 6.83 -26.21
N PHE A 37 0.88 5.67 -25.59
CA PHE A 37 0.87 4.40 -26.31
C PHE A 37 -0.53 3.98 -26.80
N HIS A 38 -1.57 4.73 -26.46
CA HIS A 38 -2.96 4.49 -26.89
C HIS A 38 -3.47 3.08 -26.58
N LEU A 39 -2.97 2.47 -25.49
CA LEU A 39 -3.44 1.16 -25.07
C LEU A 39 -4.85 1.26 -24.47
N GLY A 40 -5.66 0.22 -24.70
CA GLY A 40 -6.97 0.10 -24.08
C GLY A 40 -6.88 -0.02 -22.55
N GLU A 41 -7.94 0.34 -21.86
CA GLU A 41 -8.00 0.32 -20.39
C GLU A 41 -7.81 -1.10 -19.83
N THR A 42 -8.33 -2.11 -20.55
CA THR A 42 -8.18 -3.54 -20.17
C THR A 42 -6.72 -3.97 -20.19
N VAL A 43 -5.99 -3.63 -21.27
CA VAL A 43 -4.56 -3.93 -21.42
C VAL A 43 -3.75 -3.14 -20.39
N THR A 44 -4.06 -1.87 -20.18
CA THR A 44 -3.45 -1.03 -19.14
C THR A 44 -3.67 -1.66 -17.77
N GLY A 45 -4.89 -2.09 -17.44
CA GLY A 45 -5.20 -2.77 -16.20
C GLY A 45 -4.44 -4.09 -16.02
N ALA A 46 -4.25 -4.88 -17.09
CA ALA A 46 -3.47 -6.10 -17.06
C ALA A 46 -1.96 -5.83 -16.81
N ILE A 47 -1.40 -4.78 -17.42
CA ILE A 47 -0.02 -4.34 -17.18
C ILE A 47 0.13 -3.88 -15.72
N MET A 48 -0.84 -3.11 -15.20
CA MET A 48 -0.83 -2.66 -13.81
C MET A 48 -0.98 -3.81 -12.80
N ALA A 49 -1.70 -4.88 -13.15
CA ALA A 49 -1.81 -6.06 -12.29
C ALA A 49 -0.52 -6.90 -12.25
N ALA A 50 0.38 -6.73 -13.23
CA ALA A 50 1.62 -7.50 -13.33
C ALA A 50 2.56 -7.29 -12.13
N ASP A 51 2.55 -6.10 -11.51
CA ASP A 51 3.32 -5.80 -10.30
C ASP A 51 2.93 -6.72 -9.14
N ASN A 52 1.63 -6.88 -8.89
CA ASN A 52 1.10 -7.73 -7.84
C ASN A 52 1.33 -9.22 -8.14
N ILE A 53 1.21 -9.63 -9.42
CA ILE A 53 1.52 -11.00 -9.84
C ILE A 53 3.02 -11.29 -9.61
N LEU A 54 3.90 -10.39 -10.03
CA LEU A 54 5.34 -10.54 -9.81
C LEU A 54 5.67 -10.54 -8.31
N ALA A 55 5.02 -9.69 -7.51
CA ALA A 55 5.24 -9.60 -6.07
C ALA A 55 4.97 -10.93 -5.37
N LEU A 56 3.94 -11.69 -5.77
CA LEU A 56 3.64 -13.01 -5.20
C LEU A 56 4.83 -13.99 -5.28
N PHE A 57 5.64 -13.89 -6.31
CA PHE A 57 6.80 -14.76 -6.51
C PHE A 57 8.10 -14.12 -6.03
N LEU A 58 8.32 -12.83 -6.35
CA LEU A 58 9.58 -12.14 -6.12
C LEU A 58 9.80 -11.79 -4.64
N LEU A 59 8.74 -11.42 -3.90
CA LEU A 59 8.91 -11.05 -2.49
C LEU A 59 9.38 -12.22 -1.62
N PRO A 60 8.77 -13.44 -1.68
CA PRO A 60 9.28 -14.60 -0.96
C PRO A 60 10.66 -15.02 -1.46
N LEU A 61 10.90 -14.96 -2.78
CA LEU A 61 12.19 -15.33 -3.39
C LEU A 61 13.32 -14.46 -2.85
N PHE A 62 13.20 -13.13 -2.99
CA PHE A 62 14.25 -12.21 -2.55
C PHE A 62 14.34 -12.09 -1.03
N GLY A 63 13.22 -12.27 -0.32
CA GLY A 63 13.22 -12.42 1.14
C GLY A 63 14.09 -13.58 1.58
N SER A 64 13.80 -14.78 1.06
CA SER A 64 14.55 -15.99 1.42
C SER A 64 16.02 -15.94 0.96
N LEU A 65 16.29 -15.35 -0.21
CA LEU A 65 17.65 -15.19 -0.71
C LEU A 65 18.46 -14.24 0.19
N SER A 66 17.86 -13.14 0.63
CA SER A 66 18.50 -12.21 1.55
C SER A 66 18.71 -12.79 2.95
N ASP A 67 17.92 -13.79 3.37
CA ASP A 67 18.14 -14.49 4.64
C ASP A 67 19.40 -15.37 4.63
N ARG A 68 19.75 -15.94 3.47
CA ARG A 68 20.87 -16.89 3.30
C ARG A 68 22.23 -16.23 3.10
N ILE A 69 22.24 -14.98 2.63
CA ILE A 69 23.48 -14.27 2.32
C ILE A 69 23.90 -13.45 3.54
N ASP A 70 25.14 -13.55 3.95
CA ASP A 70 25.77 -12.67 4.96
C ASP A 70 26.99 -12.00 4.35
N THR A 71 26.95 -10.66 4.33
CA THR A 71 28.02 -9.85 3.77
C THR A 71 28.62 -8.92 4.84
N PRO A 72 29.77 -8.29 4.55
CA PRO A 72 30.33 -7.27 5.46
C PRO A 72 29.36 -6.12 5.76
N PHE A 73 28.42 -5.84 4.83
CA PHE A 73 27.43 -4.77 4.95
C PHE A 73 26.14 -5.19 5.66
N GLY A 74 25.93 -6.48 5.90
CA GLY A 74 24.71 -7.08 6.44
C GLY A 74 24.06 -8.05 5.46
N LYS A 75 22.87 -8.56 5.80
CA LYS A 75 22.11 -9.49 4.97
C LYS A 75 21.16 -8.75 4.00
N ARG A 76 20.53 -7.67 4.46
CA ARG A 76 19.52 -6.91 3.72
C ARG A 76 20.11 -5.81 2.86
N MET A 77 21.12 -5.12 3.37
CA MET A 77 21.68 -3.92 2.76
C MET A 77 22.18 -4.12 1.31
N PRO A 78 22.86 -5.23 0.94
CA PRO A 78 23.29 -5.42 -0.46
C PRO A 78 22.12 -5.47 -1.44
N PHE A 79 21.01 -6.12 -1.05
CA PHE A 79 19.80 -6.20 -1.89
C PHE A 79 19.11 -4.85 -2.01
N ILE A 80 19.06 -4.09 -0.91
CA ILE A 80 18.50 -2.75 -0.87
C ILE A 80 19.29 -1.82 -1.81
N LEU A 81 20.61 -1.82 -1.72
CA LEU A 81 21.49 -0.98 -2.55
C LEU A 81 21.41 -1.34 -4.04
N THR A 82 21.55 -2.64 -4.37
CA THR A 82 21.51 -3.10 -5.77
C THR A 82 20.13 -2.91 -6.36
N GLY A 83 19.07 -3.26 -5.62
CA GLY A 83 17.70 -3.09 -6.06
C GLY A 83 17.34 -1.62 -6.32
N THR A 84 17.72 -0.72 -5.42
CA THR A 84 17.48 0.72 -5.60
C THR A 84 18.30 1.30 -6.75
N GLY A 85 19.57 0.93 -6.88
CA GLY A 85 20.42 1.38 -7.99
C GLY A 85 19.89 0.92 -9.36
N CYS A 86 19.52 -0.35 -9.49
CA CYS A 86 18.89 -0.86 -10.71
C CYS A 86 17.52 -0.19 -10.97
N ALA A 87 16.69 -0.06 -9.93
CA ALA A 87 15.39 0.62 -10.06
C ALA A 87 15.57 2.06 -10.57
N PHE A 88 16.54 2.82 -10.06
CA PHE A 88 16.82 4.18 -10.52
C PHE A 88 17.16 4.23 -12.01
N VAL A 89 18.05 3.35 -12.48
CA VAL A 89 18.45 3.32 -13.90
C VAL A 89 17.26 3.01 -14.80
N PHE A 90 16.53 1.93 -14.52
CA PHE A 90 15.38 1.54 -15.32
C PHE A 90 14.21 2.52 -15.20
N LEU A 91 14.04 3.16 -14.04
CA LEU A 91 13.04 4.19 -13.82
C LEU A 91 13.22 5.37 -14.75
N LEU A 92 14.45 5.83 -14.98
CA LEU A 92 14.76 6.94 -15.90
C LEU A 92 14.61 6.56 -17.37
N LEU A 93 14.66 5.27 -17.72
CA LEU A 93 14.38 4.81 -19.07
C LEU A 93 12.89 4.92 -19.46
N LEU A 94 11.98 4.91 -18.48
CA LEU A 94 10.54 5.01 -18.73
C LEU A 94 10.14 6.33 -19.40
N PRO A 95 10.45 7.52 -18.87
CA PRO A 95 10.13 8.78 -19.52
C PRO A 95 10.91 9.00 -20.83
N ILE A 96 12.08 8.39 -20.99
CA ILE A 96 12.83 8.41 -22.25
C ILE A 96 12.09 7.59 -23.31
N ALA A 97 11.58 6.39 -22.94
CA ALA A 97 10.80 5.55 -23.83
C ALA A 97 9.45 6.19 -24.20
N ASP A 98 8.82 6.85 -23.22
CA ASP A 98 7.59 7.63 -23.41
C ASP A 98 7.79 8.75 -24.44
N ARG A 99 8.80 9.59 -24.23
CA ARG A 99 9.14 10.70 -25.13
C ARG A 99 9.43 10.27 -26.56
N ASN A 100 10.01 9.07 -26.74
CA ASN A 100 10.34 8.49 -28.04
C ASN A 100 9.18 7.65 -28.64
N GLY A 101 8.05 7.49 -27.95
CA GLY A 101 6.95 6.63 -28.38
C GLY A 101 7.33 5.15 -28.51
N ASN A 102 8.36 4.69 -27.79
CA ASN A 102 8.92 3.34 -27.92
C ASN A 102 8.32 2.39 -26.89
N LEU A 103 7.17 1.78 -27.23
CA LEU A 103 6.48 0.83 -26.34
C LEU A 103 7.32 -0.38 -25.94
N PRO A 104 8.06 -1.08 -26.84
CA PRO A 104 8.93 -2.19 -26.44
C PRO A 104 9.96 -1.81 -25.38
N LEU A 105 10.62 -0.65 -25.53
CA LEU A 105 11.57 -0.14 -24.53
C LEU A 105 10.86 0.18 -23.22
N PHE A 106 9.67 0.78 -23.28
CA PHE A 106 8.87 1.12 -22.09
C PHE A 106 8.50 -0.13 -21.29
N ILE A 107 7.95 -1.15 -21.96
CA ILE A 107 7.54 -2.41 -21.27
C ILE A 107 8.75 -3.15 -20.71
N THR A 108 9.87 -3.18 -21.47
CA THR A 108 11.11 -3.81 -20.99
C THR A 108 11.67 -3.09 -19.77
N ALA A 109 11.74 -1.75 -19.79
CA ALA A 109 12.18 -0.95 -18.66
C ALA A 109 11.25 -1.13 -17.46
N LEU A 110 9.94 -1.13 -17.69
CA LEU A 110 8.93 -1.35 -16.64
C LEU A 110 9.09 -2.72 -15.97
N PHE A 111 9.29 -3.78 -16.75
CA PHE A 111 9.53 -5.12 -16.23
C PHE A 111 10.77 -5.17 -15.31
N PHE A 112 11.87 -4.56 -15.74
CA PHE A 112 13.10 -4.52 -14.93
C PHE A 112 12.98 -3.59 -13.72
N VAL A 113 12.19 -2.49 -13.77
CA VAL A 113 11.85 -1.68 -12.60
C VAL A 113 11.13 -2.54 -11.58
N LEU A 114 10.11 -3.29 -11.98
CA LEU A 114 9.31 -4.12 -11.06
C LEU A 114 10.15 -5.23 -10.41
N ILE A 115 11.04 -5.89 -11.16
CA ILE A 115 12.00 -6.86 -10.60
C ILE A 115 12.92 -6.17 -9.58
N SER A 116 13.47 -5.01 -9.94
CA SER A 116 14.37 -4.23 -9.07
C SER A 116 13.66 -3.78 -7.79
N MET A 117 12.40 -3.37 -7.90
CA MET A 117 11.56 -3.03 -6.75
C MET A 117 11.25 -4.25 -5.88
N GLY A 118 11.03 -5.43 -6.46
CA GLY A 118 10.89 -6.69 -5.71
C GLY A 118 12.17 -7.04 -4.94
N LEU A 119 13.33 -6.90 -5.60
CA LEU A 119 14.65 -7.10 -4.99
C LEU A 119 14.91 -6.15 -3.82
N TYR A 120 14.45 -4.91 -3.93
CA TYR A 120 14.57 -3.87 -2.92
C TYR A 120 13.55 -4.01 -1.79
N ARG A 121 12.26 -4.12 -2.12
CA ARG A 121 11.14 -4.01 -1.18
C ARG A 121 11.18 -5.10 -0.10
N SER A 122 11.35 -6.37 -0.49
CA SER A 122 11.29 -7.48 0.46
C SER A 122 12.36 -7.41 1.55
N PRO A 123 13.67 -7.20 1.24
CA PRO A 123 14.69 -7.00 2.27
C PRO A 123 14.48 -5.72 3.09
N ALA A 124 13.99 -4.64 2.49
CA ALA A 124 13.74 -3.38 3.19
C ALA A 124 12.62 -3.51 4.25
N VAL A 125 11.53 -4.24 3.91
CA VAL A 125 10.46 -4.53 4.87
C VAL A 125 10.97 -5.40 6.01
N ALA A 126 11.82 -6.41 5.72
CA ALA A 126 12.39 -7.28 6.74
C ALA A 126 13.41 -6.58 7.66
N LEU A 127 14.01 -5.48 7.22
CA LEU A 127 15.04 -4.77 7.99
C LEU A 127 14.52 -4.23 9.32
N MET A 128 13.27 -3.73 9.38
CA MET A 128 12.71 -3.18 10.61
C MET A 128 12.54 -4.25 11.70
N PRO A 129 11.87 -5.39 11.47
CA PRO A 129 11.75 -6.43 12.48
C PRO A 129 13.09 -7.08 12.84
N ASP A 130 14.06 -7.14 11.90
CA ASP A 130 15.41 -7.66 12.16
C ASP A 130 16.21 -6.77 13.14
N LEU A 131 15.95 -5.46 13.15
CA LEU A 131 16.66 -4.46 13.96
C LEU A 131 15.83 -3.92 15.14
N THR A 132 14.67 -4.52 15.43
CA THR A 132 13.77 -4.07 16.49
C THR A 132 13.39 -5.25 17.40
N PRO A 133 13.57 -5.11 18.74
CA PRO A 133 13.15 -6.15 19.70
C PRO A 133 11.67 -6.50 19.54
N LYS A 134 11.32 -7.77 19.69
CA LYS A 134 9.94 -8.30 19.52
C LYS A 134 8.85 -7.44 20.20
N PRO A 135 8.99 -7.04 21.49
CA PRO A 135 7.95 -6.25 22.17
C PRO A 135 7.75 -4.82 21.61
N LEU A 136 8.71 -4.33 20.79
CA LEU A 136 8.70 -2.98 20.24
C LEU A 136 8.41 -2.94 18.73
N ARG A 137 8.21 -4.11 18.09
CA ARG A 137 7.98 -4.20 16.63
C ARG A 137 6.73 -3.45 16.18
N SER A 138 5.63 -3.54 16.93
CA SER A 138 4.42 -2.78 16.63
C SER A 138 4.67 -1.26 16.61
N LYS A 139 5.38 -0.73 17.63
CA LYS A 139 5.77 0.69 17.64
C LYS A 139 6.73 1.05 16.50
N GLY A 140 7.62 0.13 16.13
CA GLY A 140 8.53 0.29 15.01
C GLY A 140 7.78 0.34 13.68
N ASN A 141 6.82 -0.57 13.49
CA ASN A 141 5.97 -0.64 12.30
C ASN A 141 5.17 0.65 12.11
N ALA A 142 4.58 1.16 13.18
CA ALA A 142 3.87 2.44 13.15
C ALA A 142 4.73 3.61 12.62
N VAL A 143 6.00 3.67 13.02
CA VAL A 143 6.92 4.73 12.56
C VAL A 143 7.27 4.56 11.08
N ILE A 144 7.56 3.34 10.63
CA ILE A 144 7.90 3.12 9.22
C ILE A 144 6.72 3.35 8.29
N ASN A 145 5.50 2.98 8.71
CA ASN A 145 4.27 3.26 7.95
C ASN A 145 4.00 4.76 7.85
N LEU A 146 4.24 5.51 8.93
CA LEU A 146 4.18 6.98 8.88
C LEU A 146 5.18 7.56 7.87
N MET A 147 6.41 7.04 7.84
CA MET A 147 7.43 7.44 6.85
C MET A 147 6.99 7.09 5.42
N GLY A 148 6.36 5.92 5.22
CA GLY A 148 5.77 5.54 3.95
C GLY A 148 4.68 6.52 3.50
N ALA A 149 3.78 6.88 4.40
CA ALA A 149 2.73 7.86 4.11
C ALA A 149 3.30 9.25 3.72
N VAL A 150 4.37 9.71 4.39
CA VAL A 150 5.11 10.92 4.00
C VAL A 150 5.67 10.79 2.59
N GLY A 151 6.19 9.61 2.22
CA GLY A 151 6.67 9.33 0.87
C GLY A 151 5.55 9.40 -0.18
N GLY A 152 4.38 8.85 0.13
CA GLY A 152 3.21 8.95 -0.74
C GLY A 152 2.76 10.40 -0.97
N VAL A 153 2.70 11.20 0.11
CA VAL A 153 2.39 12.65 0.00
C VAL A 153 3.44 13.37 -0.83
N TYR A 154 4.74 13.08 -0.63
CA TYR A 154 5.80 13.67 -1.46
C TYR A 154 5.55 13.40 -2.95
N ALA A 155 5.26 12.16 -3.32
CA ALA A 155 5.00 11.83 -4.73
C ALA A 155 3.79 12.60 -5.29
N LEU A 156 2.70 12.71 -4.54
CA LEU A 156 1.51 13.46 -4.96
C LEU A 156 1.80 14.96 -5.12
N VAL A 157 2.58 15.54 -4.22
CA VAL A 157 3.05 16.94 -4.34
C VAL A 157 3.91 17.12 -5.59
N MET A 158 4.86 16.20 -5.85
CA MET A 158 5.70 16.28 -7.05
C MET A 158 4.88 16.08 -8.33
N ILE A 159 3.88 15.20 -8.34
CA ILE A 159 2.95 15.06 -9.48
C ILE A 159 2.23 16.39 -9.73
N SER A 160 1.68 17.01 -8.69
CA SER A 160 0.96 18.28 -8.82
C SER A 160 1.84 19.43 -9.29
N LEU A 161 3.13 19.43 -8.97
CA LEU A 161 4.06 20.52 -9.30
C LEU A 161 4.79 20.31 -10.62
N LEU A 162 5.11 19.06 -10.98
CA LEU A 162 6.01 18.75 -12.09
C LEU A 162 5.34 18.19 -13.33
N VAL A 163 4.09 17.69 -13.20
CA VAL A 163 3.33 17.24 -14.37
C VAL A 163 2.77 18.45 -15.10
N GLY A 164 3.33 18.71 -16.30
CA GLY A 164 2.95 19.85 -17.13
C GLY A 164 1.57 19.72 -17.79
N SER A 165 1.17 20.75 -18.50
CA SER A 165 -0.07 20.78 -19.31
C SER A 165 0.10 20.04 -20.63
N GLY A 166 -1.00 19.44 -21.12
CA GLY A 166 -1.05 18.77 -22.42
C GLY A 166 -1.42 17.29 -22.33
N ALA A 167 -1.74 16.71 -23.48
CA ALA A 167 -2.14 15.29 -23.57
C ALA A 167 -0.98 14.32 -23.23
N THR A 168 0.25 14.70 -23.55
CA THR A 168 1.48 13.96 -23.26
C THR A 168 2.50 14.89 -22.62
N PRO A 169 2.37 15.18 -21.31
CA PRO A 169 3.31 16.03 -20.60
C PRO A 169 4.68 15.35 -20.45
N ASP A 170 5.72 16.15 -20.26
CA ASP A 170 7.06 15.62 -19.97
C ASP A 170 7.12 15.11 -18.53
N TYR A 171 7.17 13.80 -18.37
CA TYR A 171 7.27 13.15 -17.05
C TYR A 171 8.71 13.03 -16.53
N PHE A 172 9.73 13.35 -17.33
CA PHE A 172 11.13 13.16 -16.92
C PHE A 172 11.50 13.85 -15.60
N PRO A 173 11.11 15.11 -15.33
CA PRO A 173 11.41 15.77 -14.06
C PRO A 173 10.81 15.06 -12.85
N LEU A 174 9.60 14.51 -13.00
CA LEU A 174 8.94 13.76 -11.93
C LEU A 174 9.66 12.45 -11.63
N PHE A 175 9.97 11.65 -12.66
CA PHE A 175 10.69 10.38 -12.50
C PHE A 175 12.08 10.59 -11.91
N LEU A 176 12.78 11.65 -12.33
CA LEU A 176 14.06 12.04 -11.76
C LEU A 176 13.94 12.42 -10.29
N SER A 177 12.93 13.21 -9.91
CA SER A 177 12.68 13.61 -8.52
C SER A 177 12.45 12.40 -7.61
N ILE A 178 11.59 11.46 -8.03
CA ILE A 178 11.33 10.22 -7.29
C ILE A 178 12.60 9.36 -7.20
N GLY A 179 13.31 9.17 -8.32
CA GLY A 179 14.54 8.40 -8.35
C GLY A 179 15.64 8.97 -7.45
N LEU A 180 15.82 10.30 -7.45
CA LEU A 180 16.76 10.97 -6.55
C LEU A 180 16.36 10.84 -5.08
N LEU A 181 15.07 10.95 -4.76
CA LEU A 181 14.57 10.70 -3.41
C LEU A 181 14.89 9.27 -2.96
N MET A 182 14.69 8.27 -3.84
CA MET A 182 15.02 6.87 -3.55
C MET A 182 16.52 6.71 -3.24
N LEU A 183 17.41 7.22 -4.08
CA LEU A 183 18.85 7.16 -3.87
C LEU A 183 19.27 7.87 -2.58
N PHE A 184 18.75 9.07 -2.34
CA PHE A 184 19.03 9.86 -1.15
C PHE A 184 18.58 9.16 0.13
N SER A 185 17.37 8.60 0.13
CA SER A 185 16.81 7.86 1.27
C SER A 185 17.65 6.63 1.62
N ILE A 186 18.10 5.90 0.60
CA ILE A 186 18.91 4.70 0.81
C ILE A 186 20.37 5.06 1.16
N ALA A 187 20.90 6.15 0.64
CA ALA A 187 22.21 6.66 1.08
C ALA A 187 22.18 7.01 2.57
N ILE A 188 21.15 7.73 3.04
CA ILE A 188 20.98 8.01 4.48
C ILE A 188 20.93 6.71 5.28
N LEU A 189 20.09 5.74 4.85
CA LEU A 189 19.95 4.45 5.52
C LEU A 189 21.32 3.74 5.63
N TYR A 190 22.05 3.64 4.53
CA TYR A 190 23.33 2.97 4.45
C TYR A 190 24.40 3.58 5.39
N PHE A 191 24.52 4.90 5.39
CA PHE A 191 25.54 5.59 6.20
C PHE A 191 25.17 5.67 7.69
N THR A 192 23.91 5.57 8.06
CA THR A 192 23.44 5.80 9.44
C THR A 192 23.03 4.53 10.17
N VAL A 193 22.71 3.43 9.46
CA VAL A 193 22.22 2.18 10.06
C VAL A 193 23.19 1.03 9.76
N PRO A 194 24.15 0.76 10.66
CA PRO A 194 25.09 -0.35 10.51
C PRO A 194 24.37 -1.68 10.81
N GLU A 195 23.72 -2.28 9.80
CA GLU A 195 22.88 -3.48 9.94
C GLU A 195 23.56 -4.60 10.70
N LYS A 196 24.78 -4.99 10.29
CA LYS A 196 25.51 -6.13 10.87
C LYS A 196 25.76 -5.98 12.37
N LYS A 197 26.18 -4.77 12.79
CA LYS A 197 26.46 -4.47 14.21
C LYS A 197 25.18 -4.49 15.05
N LEU A 198 24.10 -3.90 14.52
CA LEU A 198 22.82 -3.83 15.24
C LEU A 198 22.15 -5.18 15.34
N ARG A 199 22.24 -6.02 14.29
CA ARG A 199 21.70 -7.36 14.28
C ARG A 199 22.37 -8.25 15.30
N ALA A 200 23.72 -8.23 15.39
CA ALA A 200 24.45 -8.98 16.40
C ALA A 200 24.00 -8.65 17.85
N GLN A 201 23.59 -7.40 18.10
CA GLN A 201 23.01 -7.00 19.38
C GLN A 201 21.61 -7.57 19.61
N MET A 202 20.81 -7.76 18.54
CA MET A 202 19.45 -8.33 18.64
C MET A 202 19.51 -9.85 18.84
N ASP A 203 20.40 -10.56 18.12
CA ASP A 203 20.55 -12.01 18.23
C ASP A 203 20.95 -12.43 19.65
N MET A 204 21.81 -11.66 20.35
CA MET A 204 22.14 -11.89 21.77
C MET A 204 20.94 -11.68 22.73
N GLN A 205 19.95 -10.88 22.35
CA GLN A 205 18.75 -10.66 23.18
C GLN A 205 17.66 -11.72 22.93
N ASP A 206 17.54 -12.25 21.71
CA ASP A 206 16.52 -13.24 21.33
C ASP A 206 16.83 -14.66 21.86
N GLU A 207 18.10 -15.00 22.17
CA GLU A 207 18.45 -16.27 22.80
C GLU A 207 17.86 -16.44 24.20
N SER A 208 17.44 -15.36 24.86
CA SER A 208 16.80 -15.37 26.17
C SER A 208 15.29 -15.65 26.17
N ASP A 209 14.62 -15.55 24.99
CA ASP A 209 13.16 -15.65 24.85
C ASP A 209 12.74 -16.79 23.91
N LYS A 210 12.95 -18.06 24.30
CA LYS A 210 12.41 -19.22 23.55
C LYS A 210 10.91 -19.33 23.75
N ALA A 211 10.17 -19.14 22.65
CA ALA A 211 8.71 -19.22 22.59
C ALA A 211 8.19 -20.65 22.77
N ALA A 212 7.03 -20.78 23.43
CA ALA A 212 6.29 -22.03 23.60
C ALA A 212 5.74 -22.58 22.26
N PRO A 213 5.59 -23.92 22.12
CA PRO A 213 5.13 -24.54 20.87
C PRO A 213 3.67 -24.22 20.57
N ALA A 214 3.37 -24.00 19.28
CA ALA A 214 2.06 -23.72 18.75
C ALA A 214 1.11 -24.94 18.89
N SER A 215 -0.09 -24.74 19.42
CA SER A 215 -1.13 -25.75 19.47
C SER A 215 -2.00 -25.69 18.21
N THR A 216 -2.01 -26.75 17.41
CA THR A 216 -2.89 -26.91 16.25
C THR A 216 -4.31 -27.32 16.68
N ALA A 217 -5.10 -26.39 17.21
CA ALA A 217 -6.50 -26.63 17.50
C ALA A 217 -7.37 -26.35 16.25
N ASN A 218 -8.17 -27.33 15.85
CA ASN A 218 -9.19 -27.13 14.80
C ASN A 218 -10.26 -26.12 15.26
N LEU A 219 -10.39 -25.01 14.55
CA LEU A 219 -11.39 -23.99 14.84
C LEU A 219 -12.83 -24.56 14.72
N PRO A 220 -13.76 -24.17 15.61
CA PRO A 220 -15.19 -24.47 15.48
C PRO A 220 -15.75 -24.01 14.14
N ARG A 221 -16.77 -24.69 13.62
CA ARG A 221 -17.38 -24.40 12.30
C ARG A 221 -17.89 -22.97 12.20
N GLU A 222 -18.42 -22.41 13.26
CA GLU A 222 -18.93 -21.02 13.31
C GLU A 222 -17.79 -19.99 13.20
N VAL A 223 -16.65 -20.26 13.82
CA VAL A 223 -15.47 -19.41 13.74
C VAL A 223 -14.88 -19.45 12.33
N LYS A 224 -14.79 -20.63 11.71
CA LYS A 224 -14.37 -20.78 10.30
C LYS A 224 -15.28 -19.99 9.35
N ARG A 225 -16.60 -20.00 9.60
CA ARG A 225 -17.56 -19.21 8.82
C ARG A 225 -17.33 -17.71 8.99
N SER A 226 -17.07 -17.23 10.20
CA SER A 226 -16.74 -15.82 10.46
C SER A 226 -15.43 -15.44 9.76
N LEU A 227 -14.40 -16.29 9.81
CA LEU A 227 -13.14 -16.09 9.11
C LEU A 227 -13.36 -15.95 7.59
N PHE A 228 -14.15 -16.84 7.00
CA PHE A 228 -14.46 -16.75 5.57
C PHE A 228 -15.12 -15.41 5.21
N PHE A 229 -16.15 -14.98 5.97
CA PHE A 229 -16.82 -13.72 5.70
C PHE A 229 -15.91 -12.49 5.92
N ILE A 230 -15.00 -12.52 6.89
CA ILE A 230 -14.04 -11.42 7.08
C ILE A 230 -13.06 -11.34 5.91
N LEU A 231 -12.49 -12.48 5.47
CA LEU A 231 -11.57 -12.52 4.33
C LEU A 231 -12.26 -12.12 3.01
N LEU A 232 -13.52 -12.54 2.84
CA LEU A 232 -14.34 -12.11 1.70
C LEU A 232 -14.59 -10.59 1.75
N SER A 233 -14.89 -10.05 2.94
CA SER A 233 -15.03 -8.59 3.12
C SER A 233 -13.74 -7.86 2.78
N VAL A 234 -12.58 -8.39 3.22
CA VAL A 234 -11.25 -7.87 2.87
C VAL A 234 -11.11 -7.78 1.35
N ALA A 235 -11.33 -8.86 0.62
CA ALA A 235 -11.25 -8.85 -0.84
C ALA A 235 -12.19 -7.80 -1.44
N LEU A 236 -13.43 -7.73 -0.99
CA LEU A 236 -14.46 -6.84 -1.57
C LEU A 236 -14.16 -5.35 -1.35
N TRP A 237 -13.73 -4.92 -0.15
CA TRP A 237 -13.37 -3.51 0.03
C TRP A 237 -12.04 -3.16 -0.64
N TYR A 238 -11.09 -4.10 -0.75
CA TYR A 238 -9.88 -3.88 -1.55
C TYR A 238 -10.22 -3.75 -3.04
N ILE A 239 -11.17 -4.55 -3.57
CA ILE A 239 -11.67 -4.40 -4.94
C ILE A 239 -12.26 -3.00 -5.15
N ALA A 240 -13.10 -2.53 -4.22
CA ALA A 240 -13.70 -1.19 -4.30
C ALA A 240 -12.64 -0.07 -4.24
N TYR A 241 -11.76 -0.14 -3.27
CA TYR A 241 -10.75 0.90 -3.02
C TYR A 241 -9.69 0.94 -4.13
N ASN A 242 -9.14 -0.22 -4.51
CA ASN A 242 -8.11 -0.30 -5.53
C ASN A 242 -8.62 0.13 -6.93
N ALA A 243 -9.89 -0.11 -7.26
CA ALA A 243 -10.46 0.39 -8.50
C ALA A 243 -10.33 1.93 -8.57
N VAL A 244 -10.65 2.61 -7.47
CA VAL A 244 -10.54 4.08 -7.42
C VAL A 244 -9.08 4.51 -7.43
N THR A 245 -8.23 3.96 -6.59
CA THR A 245 -6.83 4.40 -6.48
C THR A 245 -6.04 4.17 -7.77
N THR A 246 -6.27 3.08 -8.49
CA THR A 246 -5.52 2.75 -9.72
C THR A 246 -6.10 3.40 -10.98
N ALA A 247 -7.40 3.73 -11.02
CA ALA A 247 -8.03 4.32 -12.21
C ALA A 247 -8.41 5.79 -12.04
N PHE A 248 -8.28 6.37 -10.83
CA PHE A 248 -8.75 7.73 -10.55
C PHE A 248 -8.03 8.79 -11.38
N SER A 249 -6.72 8.67 -11.60
CA SER A 249 -5.98 9.63 -12.41
C SER A 249 -6.58 9.75 -13.82
N ARG A 250 -6.87 8.62 -14.47
CA ARG A 250 -7.47 8.56 -15.80
C ARG A 250 -8.92 9.06 -15.80
N TYR A 251 -9.70 8.60 -14.81
CA TYR A 251 -11.08 9.06 -14.63
C TYR A 251 -11.15 10.57 -14.45
N ALA A 252 -10.36 11.12 -13.55
CA ALA A 252 -10.36 12.54 -13.22
C ALA A 252 -9.90 13.40 -14.40
N THR A 253 -8.92 12.97 -15.16
CA THR A 253 -8.47 13.64 -16.37
C THR A 253 -9.53 13.57 -17.48
N HIS A 254 -10.11 12.38 -17.70
CA HIS A 254 -11.03 12.16 -18.82
C HIS A 254 -12.46 12.68 -18.55
N VAL A 255 -12.99 12.47 -17.34
CA VAL A 255 -14.39 12.83 -16.99
C VAL A 255 -14.48 14.20 -16.36
N TRP A 256 -13.55 14.56 -15.47
CA TRP A 256 -13.59 15.84 -14.75
C TRP A 256 -12.71 16.94 -15.39
N GLY A 257 -11.90 16.62 -16.40
CA GLY A 257 -11.01 17.56 -17.06
C GLY A 257 -9.87 18.06 -16.16
N LEU A 258 -9.47 17.27 -15.14
CA LEU A 258 -8.36 17.63 -14.27
C LEU A 258 -7.02 17.32 -14.95
N GLU A 259 -6.53 18.30 -15.70
CA GLU A 259 -5.20 18.26 -16.31
C GLU A 259 -4.08 18.65 -15.34
N ASN A 260 -2.84 18.59 -15.78
CA ASN A 260 -1.64 19.06 -15.06
C ASN A 260 -1.45 18.40 -13.67
N GLY A 261 -1.78 17.13 -13.52
CA GLY A 261 -1.68 16.45 -12.25
C GLY A 261 -2.69 16.90 -11.19
N GLY A 262 -3.72 17.69 -11.56
CA GLY A 262 -4.72 18.22 -10.62
C GLY A 262 -5.46 17.15 -9.80
N TYR A 263 -5.59 15.94 -10.35
CA TYR A 263 -6.15 14.79 -9.62
C TYR A 263 -5.34 14.40 -8.37
N ALA A 264 -4.02 14.72 -8.36
CA ALA A 264 -3.16 14.41 -7.22
C ALA A 264 -3.58 15.17 -5.96
N ASN A 265 -4.16 16.36 -6.08
CA ASN A 265 -4.67 17.14 -4.95
C ASN A 265 -5.78 16.40 -4.20
N CYS A 266 -6.71 15.75 -4.91
CA CYS A 266 -7.77 14.94 -4.29
C CYS A 266 -7.18 13.76 -3.52
N LEU A 267 -6.23 13.04 -4.13
CA LEU A 267 -5.56 11.89 -3.51
C LEU A 267 -4.70 12.32 -2.30
N MET A 268 -4.04 13.48 -2.39
CA MET A 268 -3.27 14.04 -1.28
C MET A 268 -4.18 14.36 -0.09
N VAL A 269 -5.35 14.96 -0.32
CA VAL A 269 -6.34 15.22 0.74
C VAL A 269 -6.78 13.92 1.41
N ALA A 270 -7.07 12.86 0.62
CA ALA A 270 -7.43 11.56 1.16
C ALA A 270 -6.30 10.94 2.00
N THR A 271 -5.05 11.00 1.49
CA THR A 271 -3.89 10.43 2.18
C THR A 271 -3.59 11.16 3.50
N VAL A 272 -3.60 12.49 3.49
CA VAL A 272 -3.39 13.31 4.70
C VAL A 272 -4.51 13.07 5.72
N ALA A 273 -5.76 13.03 5.26
CA ALA A 273 -6.91 12.73 6.11
C ALA A 273 -6.79 11.33 6.74
N ALA A 274 -6.34 10.32 5.99
CA ALA A 274 -6.11 8.97 6.52
C ALA A 274 -5.04 8.97 7.62
N ILE A 275 -3.90 9.63 7.40
CA ILE A 275 -2.82 9.74 8.38
C ILE A 275 -3.31 10.37 9.68
N ILE A 276 -3.99 11.52 9.60
CA ILE A 276 -4.53 12.22 10.78
C ILE A 276 -5.57 11.36 11.49
N SER A 277 -6.31 10.55 10.73
CA SER A 277 -7.41 9.72 11.25
C SER A 277 -6.96 8.49 12.02
N TYR A 278 -5.71 8.01 11.86
CA TYR A 278 -5.24 6.84 12.59
C TYR A 278 -5.38 6.98 14.11
N ILE A 279 -5.12 8.16 14.66
CA ILE A 279 -5.23 8.43 16.10
C ILE A 279 -6.69 8.36 16.59
N PRO A 280 -7.62 9.15 16.04
CA PRO A 280 -9.02 9.09 16.49
C PRO A 280 -9.69 7.74 16.19
N ILE A 281 -9.29 7.05 15.11
CA ILE A 281 -9.80 5.71 14.79
C ILE A 281 -9.34 4.68 15.82
N GLY A 282 -8.07 4.71 16.25
CA GLY A 282 -7.58 3.85 17.33
C GLY A 282 -8.40 4.03 18.63
N ALA A 283 -8.69 5.28 19.01
CA ALA A 283 -9.53 5.60 20.16
C ALA A 283 -11.00 5.17 19.95
N LEU A 284 -11.53 5.33 18.74
CA LEU A 284 -12.90 4.92 18.41
C LEU A 284 -13.04 3.39 18.49
N SER A 285 -12.12 2.63 17.88
CA SER A 285 -12.19 1.17 17.85
C SER A 285 -12.06 0.55 19.25
N SER A 286 -11.30 1.17 20.16
CA SER A 286 -11.22 0.73 21.56
C SER A 286 -12.53 0.92 22.35
N LYS A 287 -13.36 1.90 21.95
CA LYS A 287 -14.66 2.16 22.59
C LYS A 287 -15.78 1.29 22.03
N ILE A 288 -15.92 1.24 20.70
CA ILE A 288 -17.09 0.62 20.04
C ILE A 288 -16.81 -0.77 19.47
N GLY A 289 -15.54 -1.21 19.43
CA GLY A 289 -15.09 -2.48 18.82
C GLY A 289 -14.66 -2.32 17.37
N ARG A 290 -13.87 -3.28 16.88
CA ARG A 290 -13.29 -3.24 15.53
C ARG A 290 -14.33 -3.43 14.43
N LYS A 291 -15.24 -4.39 14.59
CA LYS A 291 -16.30 -4.66 13.62
C LYS A 291 -17.14 -3.43 13.33
N ARG A 292 -17.59 -2.72 14.38
CA ARG A 292 -18.41 -1.52 14.23
C ARG A 292 -17.64 -0.38 13.56
N THR A 293 -16.37 -0.23 13.90
CA THR A 293 -15.49 0.77 13.28
C THR A 293 -15.30 0.50 11.78
N ILE A 294 -15.07 -0.76 11.39
CA ILE A 294 -14.98 -1.16 9.98
C ILE A 294 -16.31 -0.89 9.26
N LEU A 295 -17.45 -1.27 9.86
CA LEU A 295 -18.76 -1.04 9.23
C LEU A 295 -19.04 0.45 9.00
N ILE A 296 -18.67 1.32 9.96
CA ILE A 296 -18.75 2.78 9.79
C ILE A 296 -17.84 3.22 8.63
N GLY A 297 -16.61 2.74 8.58
CA GLY A 297 -15.67 3.03 7.50
C GLY A 297 -16.22 2.63 6.13
N VAL A 298 -16.70 1.39 5.99
CA VAL A 298 -17.26 0.89 4.71
C VAL A 298 -18.52 1.67 4.31
N ALA A 299 -19.39 2.01 5.26
CA ALA A 299 -20.59 2.81 4.99
C ALA A 299 -20.23 4.23 4.51
N LEU A 300 -19.26 4.90 5.14
CA LEU A 300 -18.78 6.21 4.72
C LEU A 300 -18.12 6.15 3.34
N LEU A 301 -17.30 5.12 3.10
CA LEU A 301 -16.67 4.90 1.78
C LEU A 301 -17.73 4.74 0.69
N THR A 302 -18.74 3.89 0.93
CA THR A 302 -19.87 3.67 0.03
C THR A 302 -20.62 4.95 -0.26
N PHE A 303 -20.92 5.74 0.78
CA PHE A 303 -21.61 7.03 0.65
C PHE A 303 -20.81 8.01 -0.20
N CYS A 304 -19.51 8.15 0.05
CA CYS A 304 -18.67 9.07 -0.73
C CYS A 304 -18.55 8.63 -2.20
N TYR A 305 -18.40 7.34 -2.48
CA TYR A 305 -18.38 6.84 -3.85
C TYR A 305 -19.72 7.02 -4.56
N LEU A 306 -20.84 6.83 -3.84
CA LEU A 306 -22.17 7.08 -4.36
C LEU A 306 -22.32 8.57 -4.72
N CYS A 307 -21.95 9.49 -3.84
CA CYS A 307 -21.96 10.92 -4.14
C CYS A 307 -21.07 11.26 -5.34
N ALA A 308 -19.83 10.71 -5.38
CA ALA A 308 -18.90 10.95 -6.46
C ALA A 308 -19.43 10.47 -7.82
N SER A 309 -20.29 9.44 -7.87
CA SER A 309 -20.88 8.94 -9.11
C SER A 309 -21.83 9.93 -9.82
N PHE A 310 -22.37 10.90 -9.09
CA PHE A 310 -23.26 11.94 -9.64
C PHE A 310 -22.49 13.16 -10.19
N TYR A 311 -21.20 13.31 -9.88
CA TYR A 311 -20.42 14.43 -10.38
C TYR A 311 -19.89 14.15 -11.80
N THR A 312 -20.29 14.99 -12.73
CA THR A 312 -19.85 14.94 -14.14
C THR A 312 -18.65 15.83 -14.43
N THR A 313 -18.38 16.79 -13.56
CA THR A 313 -17.27 17.74 -13.62
C THR A 313 -16.64 17.88 -12.23
N TYR A 314 -15.39 18.31 -12.18
CA TYR A 314 -14.75 18.59 -10.89
C TYR A 314 -15.42 19.77 -10.18
N HIS A 315 -15.65 19.58 -8.89
CA HIS A 315 -16.08 20.63 -7.97
C HIS A 315 -15.29 20.54 -6.68
N SER A 316 -14.99 21.65 -6.04
CA SER A 316 -14.15 21.71 -4.83
C SER A 316 -14.69 20.89 -3.65
N THR A 317 -16.01 20.65 -3.62
CA THR A 317 -16.64 19.76 -2.62
C THR A 317 -16.13 18.32 -2.70
N MET A 318 -15.54 17.90 -3.84
CA MET A 318 -14.94 16.58 -3.97
C MET A 318 -13.79 16.38 -3.00
N ASN A 319 -13.02 17.42 -2.66
CA ASN A 319 -11.96 17.33 -1.67
C ASN A 319 -12.50 16.96 -0.27
N LEU A 320 -13.70 17.40 0.09
CA LEU A 320 -14.36 16.98 1.33
C LEU A 320 -14.67 15.47 1.29
N PHE A 321 -15.21 14.96 0.16
CA PHE A 321 -15.46 13.53 0.02
C PHE A 321 -14.16 12.72 0.04
N PHE A 322 -13.09 13.18 -0.59
CA PHE A 322 -11.78 12.54 -0.51
C PHE A 322 -11.21 12.56 0.92
N GLY A 323 -11.42 13.62 1.69
CA GLY A 323 -11.08 13.65 3.11
C GLY A 323 -11.84 12.59 3.92
N ILE A 324 -13.15 12.44 3.67
CA ILE A 324 -13.97 11.41 4.30
C ILE A 324 -13.55 10.00 3.84
N ILE A 325 -13.19 9.81 2.56
CA ILE A 325 -12.65 8.55 2.04
C ILE A 325 -11.36 8.16 2.78
N GLY A 326 -10.46 9.13 3.01
CA GLY A 326 -9.25 8.89 3.80
C GLY A 326 -9.54 8.43 5.23
N PHE A 327 -10.46 9.12 5.93
CA PHE A 327 -10.92 8.69 7.25
C PHE A 327 -11.55 7.29 7.21
N ALA A 328 -12.42 7.02 6.25
CA ALA A 328 -13.10 5.74 6.06
C ALA A 328 -12.11 4.60 5.80
N TRP A 329 -11.11 4.85 4.95
CA TRP A 329 -10.05 3.88 4.68
C TRP A 329 -9.21 3.59 5.92
N ALA A 330 -8.83 4.61 6.70
CA ALA A 330 -8.13 4.42 7.97
C ALA A 330 -8.94 3.55 8.95
N ALA A 331 -10.27 3.76 9.02
CA ALA A 331 -11.15 2.96 9.88
C ALA A 331 -11.16 1.47 9.50
N ILE A 332 -11.08 1.17 8.20
CA ILE A 332 -11.02 -0.19 7.68
C ILE A 332 -9.63 -0.78 7.94
N ASN A 333 -8.58 -0.10 7.51
CA ASN A 333 -7.22 -0.61 7.46
C ASN A 333 -6.66 -0.92 8.85
N VAL A 334 -6.77 0.03 9.79
CA VAL A 334 -6.31 -0.15 11.20
C VAL A 334 -6.93 -1.38 11.89
N ASN A 335 -8.15 -1.77 11.51
CA ASN A 335 -8.91 -2.78 12.25
C ASN A 335 -9.01 -4.13 11.53
N SER A 336 -8.80 -4.18 10.22
CA SER A 336 -9.05 -5.36 9.40
C SER A 336 -8.06 -6.50 9.67
N PHE A 337 -6.78 -6.24 9.59
CA PHE A 337 -5.75 -7.25 9.83
C PHE A 337 -5.76 -7.78 11.28
N PRO A 338 -5.75 -6.93 12.32
CA PRO A 338 -5.84 -7.43 13.69
C PRO A 338 -7.10 -8.27 13.95
N MET A 339 -8.23 -7.95 13.32
CA MET A 339 -9.46 -8.71 13.47
C MET A 339 -9.35 -10.13 12.87
N VAL A 340 -8.62 -10.30 11.76
CA VAL A 340 -8.32 -11.62 11.18
C VAL A 340 -7.38 -12.43 12.08
N VAL A 341 -6.33 -11.79 12.60
CA VAL A 341 -5.34 -12.44 13.46
C VAL A 341 -5.94 -12.84 14.81
N GLU A 342 -6.85 -12.05 15.38
CA GLU A 342 -7.52 -12.38 16.65
C GLU A 342 -8.43 -13.61 16.59
N ILE A 343 -8.89 -13.99 15.38
CA ILE A 343 -9.62 -15.25 15.18
C ILE A 343 -8.68 -16.46 15.33
N SER A 344 -7.37 -16.27 15.17
CA SER A 344 -6.38 -17.34 15.32
C SER A 344 -6.27 -17.80 16.77
N ALA A 345 -6.16 -19.11 16.99
CA ALA A 345 -5.65 -19.63 18.24
C ALA A 345 -4.17 -19.25 18.38
N SER A 346 -3.69 -19.05 19.60
CA SER A 346 -2.28 -18.75 19.89
C SER A 346 -1.37 -19.78 19.20
N GLY A 347 -0.59 -19.31 18.21
CA GLY A 347 0.38 -20.13 17.47
C GLY A 347 0.22 -20.14 15.94
N ASP A 348 -0.95 -19.80 15.41
CA ASP A 348 -1.25 -19.83 13.96
C ASP A 348 -1.26 -18.44 13.29
N VAL A 349 -0.71 -17.41 13.94
CA VAL A 349 -0.73 -16.02 13.46
C VAL A 349 -0.20 -15.92 12.02
N GLY A 350 0.90 -16.58 11.69
CA GLY A 350 1.47 -16.55 10.35
C GLY A 350 0.54 -17.09 9.26
N LYS A 351 -0.25 -18.13 9.55
CA LYS A 351 -1.22 -18.73 8.64
C LYS A 351 -2.37 -17.75 8.32
N TYR A 352 -2.87 -17.07 9.35
CA TYR A 352 -3.99 -16.11 9.18
C TYR A 352 -3.52 -14.80 8.54
N THR A 353 -2.30 -14.38 8.82
CA THR A 353 -1.61 -13.33 8.07
C THR A 353 -1.51 -13.70 6.61
N GLY A 354 -1.09 -14.92 6.29
CA GLY A 354 -1.05 -15.42 4.91
C GLY A 354 -2.40 -15.38 4.22
N TYR A 355 -3.48 -15.77 4.91
CA TYR A 355 -4.84 -15.68 4.35
C TYR A 355 -5.25 -14.24 4.07
N TYR A 356 -5.00 -13.30 5.00
CA TYR A 356 -5.30 -11.88 4.80
C TYR A 356 -4.62 -11.34 3.54
N TYR A 357 -3.31 -11.54 3.42
CA TYR A 357 -2.57 -11.07 2.25
C TYR A 357 -2.96 -11.79 0.95
N THR A 358 -3.30 -13.07 0.99
CA THR A 358 -3.78 -13.79 -0.20
C THR A 358 -5.06 -13.15 -0.74
N PHE A 359 -6.03 -12.85 0.12
CA PHE A 359 -7.30 -12.24 -0.30
C PHE A 359 -7.14 -10.79 -0.73
N SER A 360 -6.32 -9.99 -0.03
CA SER A 360 -6.06 -8.61 -0.42
C SER A 360 -5.27 -8.52 -1.73
N MET A 361 -4.24 -9.35 -1.92
CA MET A 361 -3.46 -9.38 -3.16
C MET A 361 -4.27 -9.91 -4.35
N ALA A 362 -5.10 -10.94 -4.15
CA ALA A 362 -6.01 -11.40 -5.20
C ALA A 362 -6.95 -10.27 -5.67
N ALA A 363 -7.47 -9.48 -4.74
CA ALA A 363 -8.25 -8.29 -5.07
C ALA A 363 -7.44 -7.27 -5.87
N GLN A 364 -6.19 -7.02 -5.50
CA GLN A 364 -5.29 -6.07 -6.19
C GLN A 364 -4.92 -6.54 -7.62
N VAL A 365 -4.85 -7.84 -7.86
CA VAL A 365 -4.64 -8.40 -9.22
C VAL A 365 -5.89 -8.29 -10.07
N ILE A 366 -7.03 -8.68 -9.53
CA ILE A 366 -8.31 -8.76 -10.28
C ILE A 366 -8.83 -7.35 -10.60
N THR A 367 -8.70 -6.41 -9.67
CA THR A 367 -9.33 -5.08 -9.76
C THR A 367 -8.89 -4.26 -10.97
N PRO A 368 -7.60 -4.05 -11.26
CA PRO A 368 -7.18 -3.23 -12.41
C PRO A 368 -7.68 -3.81 -13.74
N ILE A 369 -7.72 -5.14 -13.86
CA ILE A 369 -8.20 -5.84 -15.06
C ILE A 369 -9.71 -5.63 -15.23
N LEU A 370 -10.49 -5.93 -14.18
CA LEU A 370 -11.95 -5.85 -14.23
C LEU A 370 -12.44 -4.41 -14.35
N SER A 371 -11.87 -3.47 -13.56
CA SER A 371 -12.21 -2.06 -13.67
C SER A 371 -11.79 -1.50 -15.04
N GLY A 372 -10.61 -1.84 -15.54
CA GLY A 372 -10.14 -1.44 -16.86
C GLY A 372 -11.07 -1.92 -17.97
N PHE A 373 -11.52 -3.18 -17.91
CA PHE A 373 -12.50 -3.72 -18.86
C PHE A 373 -13.82 -2.91 -18.85
N LEU A 374 -14.34 -2.59 -17.68
CA LEU A 374 -15.57 -1.80 -17.57
C LEU A 374 -15.40 -0.36 -18.06
N LEU A 375 -14.26 0.27 -17.76
CA LEU A 375 -13.95 1.62 -18.26
C LEU A 375 -13.87 1.66 -19.78
N GLU A 376 -13.30 0.63 -20.41
CA GLU A 376 -13.12 0.55 -21.86
C GLU A 376 -14.41 0.21 -22.62
N HIS A 377 -15.15 -0.81 -22.17
CA HIS A 377 -16.27 -1.38 -22.93
C HIS A 377 -17.63 -0.80 -22.54
N VAL A 378 -17.74 -0.19 -21.36
CA VAL A 378 -18.99 0.41 -20.89
C VAL A 378 -18.89 1.92 -20.83
N SER A 379 -18.15 2.47 -19.88
CA SER A 379 -17.90 3.91 -19.72
C SER A 379 -16.90 4.19 -18.60
N TYR A 380 -16.14 5.28 -18.70
CA TYR A 380 -15.36 5.81 -17.57
C TYR A 380 -16.22 6.07 -16.32
N ARG A 381 -17.48 6.45 -16.50
CA ARG A 381 -18.43 6.69 -15.41
C ARG A 381 -18.77 5.45 -14.58
N THR A 382 -18.38 4.26 -15.00
CA THR A 382 -18.58 3.00 -14.24
C THR A 382 -17.68 2.90 -13.01
N LEU A 383 -16.61 3.70 -12.90
CA LEU A 383 -15.63 3.60 -11.82
C LEU A 383 -16.26 3.67 -10.41
N PHE A 384 -16.97 4.76 -10.13
CA PHE A 384 -17.60 4.93 -8.82
C PHE A 384 -18.78 3.99 -8.57
N PRO A 385 -19.73 3.76 -9.51
CA PRO A 385 -20.75 2.72 -9.37
C PRO A 385 -20.19 1.32 -9.08
N TYR A 386 -19.10 0.94 -9.75
CA TYR A 386 -18.36 -0.29 -9.48
C TYR A 386 -17.91 -0.32 -8.01
N ALA A 387 -17.22 0.72 -7.55
CA ALA A 387 -16.74 0.82 -6.18
C ALA A 387 -17.89 0.79 -5.16
N VAL A 388 -19.05 1.42 -5.46
CA VAL A 388 -20.27 1.36 -4.64
C VAL A 388 -20.77 -0.07 -4.49
N ILE A 389 -20.90 -0.81 -5.59
CA ILE A 389 -21.41 -2.19 -5.56
C ILE A 389 -20.52 -3.06 -4.66
N PHE A 390 -19.21 -3.05 -4.88
CA PHE A 390 -18.29 -3.87 -4.10
C PHE A 390 -18.18 -3.44 -2.63
N SER A 391 -18.30 -2.15 -2.32
CA SER A 391 -18.33 -1.68 -0.94
C SER A 391 -19.64 -2.04 -0.22
N ILE A 392 -20.79 -2.05 -0.90
CA ILE A 392 -22.06 -2.57 -0.35
C ILE A 392 -21.94 -4.07 -0.07
N LEU A 393 -21.39 -4.85 -0.99
CA LEU A 393 -21.15 -6.27 -0.77
C LEU A 393 -20.21 -6.53 0.41
N ALA A 394 -19.15 -5.72 0.54
CA ALA A 394 -18.25 -5.76 1.70
C ALA A 394 -18.98 -5.45 3.01
N PHE A 395 -19.86 -4.46 3.01
CA PHE A 395 -20.70 -4.14 4.16
C PHE A 395 -21.61 -5.31 4.55
N CYS A 396 -22.31 -5.91 3.58
CA CYS A 396 -23.19 -7.05 3.81
C CYS A 396 -22.45 -8.28 4.36
N THR A 397 -21.28 -8.61 3.77
CA THR A 397 -20.46 -9.74 4.25
C THR A 397 -19.90 -9.48 5.65
N MET A 398 -19.49 -8.24 5.95
CA MET A 398 -19.00 -7.85 7.27
C MET A 398 -20.09 -7.93 8.35
N LEU A 399 -21.36 -7.67 8.04
CA LEU A 399 -22.48 -7.88 8.96
C LEU A 399 -22.60 -9.33 9.41
N MET A 400 -22.27 -10.30 8.54
CA MET A 400 -22.34 -11.75 8.83
C MET A 400 -21.21 -12.26 9.73
N VAL A 401 -20.18 -11.47 9.99
CA VAL A 401 -19.07 -11.81 10.89
C VAL A 401 -19.54 -11.74 12.34
N LYS A 402 -19.33 -12.81 13.11
CA LYS A 402 -19.75 -12.91 14.52
C LYS A 402 -18.57 -13.03 15.52
N HIS A 403 -17.36 -13.35 15.04
CA HIS A 403 -16.17 -13.60 15.85
C HIS A 403 -15.04 -12.67 15.43
N GLY A 404 -14.06 -12.46 16.32
CA GLY A 404 -12.90 -11.58 16.07
C GLY A 404 -13.12 -10.12 16.41
N ASP A 405 -14.28 -9.77 16.99
CA ASP A 405 -14.62 -8.39 17.41
C ASP A 405 -14.24 -8.17 18.89
N SER A 406 -12.97 -8.19 19.22
CA SER A 406 -12.50 -7.74 20.52
C SER A 406 -12.39 -6.21 20.54
N LYS A 407 -12.61 -5.62 21.73
CA LYS A 407 -12.30 -4.21 21.94
C LYS A 407 -10.78 -4.10 22.17
N PRO A 408 -10.01 -3.47 21.27
CA PRO A 408 -8.59 -3.32 21.48
C PRO A 408 -8.31 -2.52 22.74
N GLN A 409 -7.24 -2.86 23.44
CA GLN A 409 -6.76 -2.02 24.54
C GLN A 409 -6.33 -0.66 23.97
N GLN A 410 -6.61 0.41 24.73
CA GLN A 410 -6.23 1.74 24.31
C GLN A 410 -4.72 1.84 24.16
N LYS A 411 -4.24 2.19 22.96
CA LYS A 411 -2.81 2.30 22.68
C LYS A 411 -2.21 3.42 23.54
N THR A 412 -1.11 3.15 24.21
CA THR A 412 -0.50 4.07 25.19
C THR A 412 0.30 5.18 24.53
N SER A 413 0.67 5.01 23.25
CA SER A 413 1.45 5.97 22.47
C SER A 413 0.68 6.41 21.23
N ILE A 414 0.75 7.70 20.90
CA ILE A 414 0.20 8.28 19.67
C ILE A 414 0.76 7.55 18.43
N LEU A 415 2.04 7.20 18.44
CA LEU A 415 2.71 6.53 17.34
C LEU A 415 2.25 5.09 17.11
N GLU A 416 1.77 4.37 18.13
CA GLU A 416 1.22 3.03 17.96
C GLU A 416 -0.05 3.00 17.09
N ASN A 417 -0.73 4.14 16.91
CA ASN A 417 -1.90 4.22 16.04
C ASN A 417 -1.56 4.13 14.55
N PHE A 418 -0.28 4.32 14.17
CA PHE A 418 0.20 4.15 12.80
C PHE A 418 0.71 2.73 12.51
N ASP A 419 0.56 1.80 13.46
CA ASP A 419 0.82 0.38 13.24
C ASP A 419 -0.33 -0.21 12.43
N VAL A 420 -0.20 -0.12 11.14
CA VAL A 420 -1.08 -0.69 10.12
C VAL A 420 -0.24 -1.63 9.28
N ASP A 421 -0.73 -2.83 9.08
CA ASP A 421 -0.09 -3.79 8.19
C ASP A 421 -0.64 -3.58 6.78
N ASP A 422 0.21 -3.07 5.90
CA ASP A 422 -0.03 -2.91 4.45
C ASP A 422 0.32 -4.20 3.69
#